data_18d3ea59226ebdd6a8c71cde298c18fa
#
_entry.id   18d3ea59226ebdd6a8c71cde298c18fa
#
_cell.length_a   1.000
_cell.length_b   1.000
_cell.length_c   1.000
_cell.angle_alpha   90.00
_cell.angle_beta   90.00
_cell.angle_gamma   90.00
#
_symmetry.space_group_name_H-M   'P 1'
#
loop_
_entity.id
_entity.type
_entity.pdbx_description
1 polymer ?
#
loop_
_entity_poly.entity_id
_entity_poly.type
_entity_poly.pdbx_seq_one_letter_code
_entity_poly.pdbx_strand_id
1 'polypeptide(L)'
;MADGILIGLGVLCIAYFIVIVVYAGLGTSFAFIWLFFAALLFFLVYGRWYYSRNMDRIPRWVPVSVVTTCVAGVVALAVLCVLVFLGAASSDKKNLDYVIVLGARVKEHTVSNSLKKRLDKAIEYAQENPDTILVLSGGRGPGEDVSEAEVMRQYLEYNGVRPEQLLIEDRSVSTVENIAYSKVVIEEHRNRDKKELVPLTRRTTSVPYAIAPDKPLEIGVLTSNFHIYRARLTAEKWGFDNVYGISADSDPVLFIHLCVRECASIVKDRLMGNM
;
A
#
# COMPACT_ATOMS: atom_id res chain seq x y z
N MET A 1 37.35 6.80 -11.85
CA MET A 1 36.27 5.82 -12.12
C MET A 1 35.06 6.00 -11.18
N ALA A 2 35.24 6.00 -9.85
CA ALA A 2 34.14 6.17 -8.89
C ALA A 2 33.36 7.49 -9.06
N ASP A 3 34.04 8.62 -9.29
CA ASP A 3 33.38 9.92 -9.47
C ASP A 3 32.49 9.96 -10.73
N GLY A 4 32.96 9.33 -11.83
CA GLY A 4 32.15 9.20 -13.04
C GLY A 4 30.86 8.40 -12.82
N ILE A 5 30.91 7.34 -12.00
CA ILE A 5 29.72 6.54 -11.62
C ILE A 5 28.74 7.39 -10.80
N LEU A 6 29.24 8.11 -9.77
CA LEU A 6 28.39 8.95 -8.93
C LEU A 6 27.73 10.08 -9.73
N ILE A 7 28.47 10.73 -10.65
CA ILE A 7 27.93 11.75 -11.54
C ILE A 7 26.85 11.14 -12.45
N GLY A 8 27.14 9.99 -13.08
CA GLY A 8 26.17 9.30 -13.93
C GLY A 8 24.87 8.95 -13.22
N LEU A 9 24.95 8.41 -11.99
CA LEU A 9 23.79 8.14 -11.16
C LEU A 9 23.03 9.41 -10.78
N GLY A 10 23.74 10.50 -10.46
CA GLY A 10 23.11 11.80 -10.18
C GLY A 10 22.32 12.34 -11.38
N VAL A 11 22.89 12.24 -12.57
CA VAL A 11 22.21 12.63 -13.82
C VAL A 11 20.98 11.73 -14.08
N LEU A 12 21.08 10.43 -13.85
CA LEU A 12 19.94 9.51 -13.96
C LEU A 12 18.80 9.86 -12.97
N CYS A 13 19.13 10.24 -11.75
CA CYS A 13 18.12 10.71 -10.79
C CYS A 13 17.39 11.96 -11.30
N ILE A 14 18.10 12.94 -11.86
CA ILE A 14 17.48 14.14 -12.44
C ILE A 14 16.62 13.76 -13.65
N ALA A 15 17.11 12.92 -14.54
CA ALA A 15 16.38 12.47 -15.72
C ALA A 15 15.09 11.76 -15.31
N TYR A 16 15.16 10.87 -14.32
CA TYR A 16 13.98 10.17 -13.83
C TYR A 16 12.98 11.12 -13.13
N PHE A 17 13.46 12.11 -12.38
CA PHE A 17 12.59 13.17 -11.87
C PHE A 17 11.82 13.87 -12.99
N ILE A 18 12.51 14.25 -14.08
CA ILE A 18 11.88 14.89 -15.25
C ILE A 18 10.82 13.96 -15.86
N VAL A 19 11.13 12.67 -16.02
CA VAL A 19 10.17 11.67 -16.52
C VAL A 19 8.92 11.62 -15.64
N ILE A 20 9.07 11.56 -14.32
CA ILE A 20 7.93 11.55 -13.39
C ILE A 20 7.07 12.82 -13.56
N VAL A 21 7.71 13.98 -13.64
CA VAL A 21 7.01 15.27 -13.74
C VAL A 21 6.27 15.40 -15.07
N VAL A 22 6.88 15.00 -16.17
CA VAL A 22 6.26 15.03 -17.51
C VAL A 22 5.11 14.02 -17.61
N TYR A 23 5.28 12.84 -17.03
CA TYR A 23 4.30 11.76 -17.12
C TYR A 23 3.10 11.92 -16.16
N ALA A 24 3.36 12.29 -14.90
CA ALA A 24 2.35 12.30 -13.85
C ALA A 24 2.09 13.69 -13.23
N GLY A 25 2.82 14.72 -13.67
CA GLY A 25 2.68 16.10 -13.21
C GLY A 25 3.51 16.43 -11.95
N LEU A 26 3.74 17.73 -11.74
CA LEU A 26 4.47 18.26 -10.58
C LEU A 26 3.82 17.92 -9.22
N GLY A 27 2.52 17.67 -9.21
CA GLY A 27 1.77 17.27 -8.00
C GLY A 27 2.01 15.83 -7.54
N THR A 28 2.88 15.07 -8.24
CA THR A 28 3.22 13.71 -7.83
C THR A 28 3.92 13.73 -6.48
N SER A 29 3.27 13.14 -5.47
CA SER A 29 3.79 13.14 -4.11
C SER A 29 5.16 12.47 -4.04
N PHE A 30 6.07 13.06 -3.27
CA PHE A 30 7.42 12.52 -3.03
C PHE A 30 8.39 12.55 -4.23
N ALA A 31 8.01 13.11 -5.41
CA ALA A 31 8.87 13.13 -6.60
C ALA A 31 10.23 13.81 -6.36
N PHE A 32 10.27 14.85 -5.53
CA PHE A 32 11.49 15.60 -5.20
C PHE A 32 12.59 14.76 -4.51
N ILE A 33 12.29 13.55 -4.05
CA ILE A 33 13.30 12.62 -3.47
C ILE A 33 14.42 12.32 -4.49
N TRP A 34 14.11 12.31 -5.79
CA TRP A 34 15.09 12.06 -6.83
C TRP A 34 16.08 13.21 -6.99
N LEU A 35 15.63 14.47 -6.80
CA LEU A 35 16.52 15.61 -6.73
C LEU A 35 17.39 15.59 -5.47
N PHE A 36 16.84 15.15 -4.34
CA PHE A 36 17.61 14.94 -3.12
C PHE A 36 18.73 13.90 -3.33
N PHE A 37 18.43 12.75 -3.96
CA PHE A 37 19.44 11.75 -4.27
C PHE A 37 20.50 12.29 -5.23
N ALA A 38 20.11 13.04 -6.26
CA ALA A 38 21.05 13.69 -7.17
C ALA A 38 21.98 14.65 -6.42
N ALA A 39 21.43 15.53 -5.57
CA ALA A 39 22.20 16.49 -4.78
C ALA A 39 23.16 15.76 -3.82
N LEU A 40 22.74 14.69 -3.18
CA LEU A 40 23.59 13.87 -2.30
C LEU A 40 24.75 13.25 -3.09
N LEU A 41 24.50 12.68 -4.27
CA LEU A 41 25.54 12.08 -5.11
C LEU A 41 26.57 13.12 -5.57
N PHE A 42 26.12 14.30 -6.02
CA PHE A 42 27.05 15.39 -6.39
C PHE A 42 27.82 15.93 -5.18
N PHE A 43 27.18 16.01 -4.02
CA PHE A 43 27.86 16.38 -2.77
C PHE A 43 28.96 15.39 -2.38
N LEU A 44 28.72 14.08 -2.59
CA LEU A 44 29.75 13.04 -2.37
C LEU A 44 30.95 13.22 -3.34
N VAL A 45 30.69 13.54 -4.61
CA VAL A 45 31.77 13.83 -5.58
C VAL A 45 32.58 15.04 -5.14
N TYR A 46 31.90 16.13 -4.76
CA TYR A 46 32.56 17.33 -4.25
C TYR A 46 33.36 17.04 -2.97
N GLY A 47 32.80 16.29 -2.02
CA GLY A 47 33.48 15.91 -0.78
C GLY A 47 34.73 15.09 -1.01
N ARG A 48 34.71 14.14 -1.95
CA ARG A 48 35.90 13.38 -2.38
C ARG A 48 36.96 14.26 -2.98
N TRP A 49 36.57 15.17 -3.89
CA TRP A 49 37.50 16.15 -4.49
C TRP A 49 38.08 17.06 -3.43
N TYR A 50 37.28 17.58 -2.50
CA TYR A 50 37.76 18.46 -1.43
C TYR A 50 38.71 17.72 -0.46
N TYR A 51 38.39 16.49 -0.09
CA TYR A 51 39.23 15.64 0.75
C TYR A 51 40.59 15.38 0.10
N SER A 52 40.64 15.05 -1.21
CA SER A 52 41.89 14.78 -1.93
C SER A 52 42.84 15.97 -1.93
N ARG A 53 42.32 17.20 -1.79
CA ARG A 53 43.13 18.43 -1.75
C ARG A 53 43.50 18.88 -0.32
N ASN A 54 42.86 18.32 0.69
CA ASN A 54 43.03 18.75 2.09
C ASN A 54 43.29 17.56 3.02
N MET A 55 43.99 16.53 2.54
CA MET A 55 44.22 15.29 3.32
C MET A 55 44.95 15.55 4.64
N ASP A 56 45.82 16.53 4.69
CA ASP A 56 46.60 16.87 5.89
C ASP A 56 45.77 17.58 6.97
N ARG A 57 44.64 18.16 6.56
CA ARG A 57 43.74 18.92 7.48
C ARG A 57 42.52 18.13 7.95
N ILE A 58 42.14 17.10 7.21
CA ILE A 58 40.94 16.33 7.47
C ILE A 58 41.30 14.95 8.03
N PRO A 59 40.91 14.64 9.28
CA PRO A 59 41.16 13.33 9.85
C PRO A 59 40.56 12.20 9.03
N ARG A 60 41.24 11.04 8.95
CA ARG A 60 40.80 9.87 8.16
C ARG A 60 39.45 9.31 8.57
N TRP A 61 39.03 9.52 9.82
CA TRP A 61 37.74 9.03 10.27
C TRP A 61 36.56 9.74 9.60
N VAL A 62 36.72 10.99 9.13
CA VAL A 62 35.64 11.76 8.47
C VAL A 62 35.17 11.06 7.18
N PRO A 63 36.01 10.82 6.16
CA PRO A 63 35.57 10.13 4.96
C PRO A 63 35.11 8.68 5.23
N VAL A 64 35.72 8.01 6.21
CA VAL A 64 35.29 6.66 6.61
C VAL A 64 33.87 6.70 7.16
N SER A 65 33.56 7.63 8.06
CA SER A 65 32.20 7.78 8.59
C SER A 65 31.16 8.12 7.53
N VAL A 66 31.50 9.02 6.58
CA VAL A 66 30.62 9.37 5.46
C VAL A 66 30.32 8.13 4.60
N VAL A 67 31.36 7.39 4.20
CA VAL A 67 31.18 6.18 3.37
C VAL A 67 30.38 5.13 4.13
N THR A 68 30.69 4.88 5.40
CA THR A 68 29.96 3.89 6.22
C THR A 68 28.47 4.25 6.35
N THR A 69 28.16 5.53 6.59
CA THR A 69 26.76 6.00 6.68
C THR A 69 26.04 5.84 5.35
N CYS A 70 26.67 6.19 4.23
CA CYS A 70 26.08 6.02 2.90
C CYS A 70 25.83 4.54 2.59
N VAL A 71 26.80 3.67 2.86
CA VAL A 71 26.65 2.21 2.65
C VAL A 71 25.52 1.66 3.51
N ALA A 72 25.47 2.03 4.79
CA ALA A 72 24.38 1.61 5.68
C ALA A 72 23.00 2.07 5.16
N GLY A 73 22.89 3.30 4.68
CA GLY A 73 21.66 3.82 4.07
C GLY A 73 21.24 3.05 2.81
N VAL A 74 22.20 2.75 1.93
CA VAL A 74 21.93 1.95 0.71
C VAL A 74 21.52 0.53 1.07
N VAL A 75 22.18 -0.12 2.03
CA VAL A 75 21.81 -1.47 2.50
C VAL A 75 20.41 -1.46 3.11
N ALA A 76 20.10 -0.49 3.96
CA ALA A 76 18.76 -0.36 4.55
C ALA A 76 17.67 -0.19 3.48
N LEU A 77 17.91 0.69 2.49
CA LEU A 77 16.98 0.88 1.37
C LEU A 77 16.83 -0.41 0.54
N ALA A 78 17.93 -1.11 0.27
CA ALA A 78 17.91 -2.37 -0.48
C ALA A 78 17.09 -3.44 0.26
N VAL A 79 17.28 -3.58 1.58
CA VAL A 79 16.47 -4.50 2.40
C VAL A 79 14.99 -4.16 2.34
N LEU A 80 14.62 -2.89 2.48
CA LEU A 80 13.23 -2.44 2.37
C LEU A 80 12.65 -2.71 0.97
N CYS A 81 13.41 -2.44 -0.09
CA CYS A 81 12.99 -2.77 -1.45
C CYS A 81 12.74 -4.29 -1.61
N VAL A 82 13.63 -5.13 -1.09
CA VAL A 82 13.44 -6.59 -1.12
C VAL A 82 12.17 -7.00 -0.39
N LEU A 83 11.89 -6.44 0.79
CA LEU A 83 10.65 -6.72 1.53
C LEU A 83 9.40 -6.31 0.75
N VAL A 84 9.43 -5.12 0.10
CA VAL A 84 8.35 -4.66 -0.77
C VAL A 84 8.15 -5.62 -1.95
N PHE A 85 9.23 -6.05 -2.61
CA PHE A 85 9.17 -7.00 -3.74
C PHE A 85 8.67 -8.37 -3.34
N LEU A 86 9.16 -8.94 -2.23
CA LEU A 86 8.70 -10.23 -1.72
C LEU A 86 7.23 -10.18 -1.29
N GLY A 87 6.79 -9.04 -0.74
CA GLY A 87 5.40 -8.83 -0.37
C GLY A 87 4.47 -8.54 -1.54
N ALA A 88 5.01 -8.16 -2.71
CA ALA A 88 4.23 -7.81 -3.90
C ALA A 88 3.57 -9.02 -4.59
N ALA A 89 3.98 -10.23 -4.24
CA ALA A 89 3.37 -11.45 -4.78
C ALA A 89 1.90 -11.53 -4.36
N SER A 90 1.02 -11.73 -5.34
CA SER A 90 -0.39 -12.01 -5.08
C SER A 90 -0.54 -13.38 -4.44
N SER A 91 -1.48 -13.51 -3.52
CA SER A 91 -1.94 -14.81 -3.06
C SER A 91 -2.95 -15.39 -4.06
N ASP A 92 -2.80 -16.68 -4.39
CA ASP A 92 -3.79 -17.40 -5.20
C ASP A 92 -4.95 -17.95 -4.34
N LYS A 93 -5.07 -17.46 -3.11
CA LYS A 93 -6.10 -17.90 -2.17
C LYS A 93 -7.48 -17.50 -2.67
N LYS A 94 -8.33 -18.49 -2.88
CA LYS A 94 -9.74 -18.33 -3.28
C LYS A 94 -10.68 -18.47 -2.10
N ASN A 95 -11.92 -18.01 -2.29
CA ASN A 95 -13.01 -18.13 -1.32
C ASN A 95 -12.65 -17.56 0.07
N LEU A 96 -12.02 -16.39 0.07
CA LEU A 96 -11.82 -15.62 1.30
C LEU A 96 -13.18 -15.13 1.83
N ASP A 97 -13.30 -15.02 3.14
CA ASP A 97 -14.55 -14.53 3.75
C ASP A 97 -14.82 -13.07 3.36
N TYR A 98 -13.78 -12.22 3.44
CA TYR A 98 -13.83 -10.81 3.06
C TYR A 98 -12.55 -10.39 2.31
N VAL A 99 -12.69 -9.42 1.41
CA VAL A 99 -11.57 -8.74 0.76
C VAL A 99 -11.70 -7.23 0.95
N ILE A 100 -10.75 -6.64 1.65
CA ILE A 100 -10.67 -5.17 1.82
C ILE A 100 -10.00 -4.59 0.58
N VAL A 101 -10.76 -3.84 -0.21
CA VAL A 101 -10.28 -3.12 -1.40
C VAL A 101 -9.87 -1.71 -0.97
N LEU A 102 -8.56 -1.44 -0.96
CA LEU A 102 -8.05 -0.14 -0.55
C LEU A 102 -8.17 0.90 -1.67
N GLY A 103 -8.73 2.06 -1.34
CA GLY A 103 -8.82 3.20 -2.23
C GLY A 103 -7.46 3.75 -2.68
N ALA A 104 -7.45 4.52 -3.74
CA ALA A 104 -6.29 5.23 -4.27
C ALA A 104 -6.73 6.52 -4.92
N ARG A 105 -6.75 7.56 -4.17
CA ARG A 105 -7.09 8.95 -4.54
C ARG A 105 -7.96 9.10 -5.81
N VAL A 106 -9.14 9.63 -5.66
CA VAL A 106 -10.04 10.02 -6.75
C VAL A 106 -9.71 11.47 -7.17
N LYS A 107 -9.77 11.80 -8.44
CA LYS A 107 -9.67 13.17 -8.95
C LYS A 107 -10.99 13.52 -9.63
N GLU A 108 -11.67 14.57 -9.18
CA GLU A 108 -12.85 15.15 -9.86
C GLU A 108 -13.86 14.10 -10.33
N HIS A 109 -14.26 13.17 -9.44
CA HIS A 109 -15.16 12.04 -9.73
C HIS A 109 -14.63 10.99 -10.74
N THR A 110 -13.36 11.08 -11.15
CA THR A 110 -12.75 10.11 -12.05
C THR A 110 -11.86 9.12 -11.31
N VAL A 111 -11.99 7.86 -11.67
CA VAL A 111 -11.15 6.77 -11.16
C VAL A 111 -9.73 6.98 -11.68
N SER A 112 -8.75 7.15 -10.78
CA SER A 112 -7.34 7.21 -11.19
C SER A 112 -6.89 5.88 -11.81
N ASN A 113 -5.88 5.90 -12.69
CA ASN A 113 -5.36 4.67 -13.30
C ASN A 113 -4.94 3.62 -12.25
N SER A 114 -4.41 4.05 -11.11
CA SER A 114 -4.05 3.15 -10.02
C SER A 114 -5.28 2.53 -9.37
N LEU A 115 -6.33 3.31 -9.12
CA LEU A 115 -7.59 2.82 -8.58
C LEU A 115 -8.28 1.89 -9.58
N LYS A 116 -8.32 2.26 -10.86
CA LYS A 116 -8.91 1.43 -11.92
C LYS A 116 -8.31 0.02 -11.94
N LYS A 117 -6.97 -0.10 -11.92
CA LYS A 117 -6.31 -1.42 -11.90
C LYS A 117 -6.68 -2.25 -10.67
N ARG A 118 -6.88 -1.61 -9.50
CA ARG A 118 -7.36 -2.30 -8.31
C ARG A 118 -8.80 -2.79 -8.47
N LEU A 119 -9.66 -1.95 -9.02
CA LEU A 119 -11.06 -2.28 -9.25
C LEU A 119 -11.22 -3.36 -10.31
N ASP A 120 -10.44 -3.31 -11.40
CA ASP A 120 -10.41 -4.37 -12.41
C ASP A 120 -10.00 -5.72 -11.78
N LYS A 121 -8.99 -5.71 -10.87
CA LYS A 121 -8.62 -6.91 -10.12
C LYS A 121 -9.67 -7.35 -9.11
N ALA A 122 -10.40 -6.41 -8.51
CA ALA A 122 -11.51 -6.72 -7.61
C ALA A 122 -12.69 -7.37 -8.35
N ILE A 123 -12.99 -6.92 -9.59
CA ILE A 123 -14.00 -7.52 -10.46
C ILE A 123 -13.62 -8.98 -10.79
N GLU A 124 -12.38 -9.20 -11.24
CA GLU A 124 -11.87 -10.54 -11.53
C GLU A 124 -12.02 -11.46 -10.32
N TYR A 125 -11.59 -11.00 -9.14
CA TYR A 125 -11.68 -11.78 -7.92
C TYR A 125 -13.13 -12.07 -7.51
N ALA A 126 -14.03 -11.08 -7.58
CA ALA A 126 -15.45 -11.25 -7.24
C ALA A 126 -16.17 -12.22 -8.16
N GLN A 127 -15.84 -12.23 -9.46
CA GLN A 127 -16.41 -13.16 -10.44
C GLN A 127 -15.97 -14.60 -10.19
N GLU A 128 -14.70 -14.79 -9.80
CA GLU A 128 -14.18 -16.13 -9.46
C GLU A 128 -14.63 -16.62 -8.07
N ASN A 129 -15.02 -15.69 -7.16
CA ASN A 129 -15.34 -15.97 -5.77
C ASN A 129 -16.68 -15.31 -5.39
N PRO A 130 -17.82 -15.85 -5.88
CA PRO A 130 -19.13 -15.19 -5.73
C PRO A 130 -19.64 -15.07 -4.28
N ASP A 131 -19.09 -15.83 -3.36
CA ASP A 131 -19.47 -15.81 -1.92
C ASP A 131 -18.58 -14.87 -1.09
N THR A 132 -17.49 -14.35 -1.66
CA THR A 132 -16.60 -13.40 -1.00
C THR A 132 -17.22 -12.00 -0.95
N ILE A 133 -17.18 -11.37 0.21
CA ILE A 133 -17.64 -9.98 0.40
C ILE A 133 -16.48 -9.02 0.20
N LEU A 134 -16.67 -8.01 -0.64
CA LEU A 134 -15.70 -6.94 -0.86
C LEU A 134 -16.02 -5.75 0.06
N VAL A 135 -15.06 -5.33 0.89
CA VAL A 135 -15.16 -4.13 1.71
C VAL A 135 -14.43 -3.00 1.00
N LEU A 136 -15.16 -2.06 0.46
CA LEU A 136 -14.63 -0.90 -0.27
C LEU A 136 -14.25 0.16 0.75
N SER A 137 -12.95 0.42 0.90
CA SER A 137 -12.47 1.31 1.96
C SER A 137 -11.73 2.51 1.40
N GLY A 138 -12.25 3.69 1.70
CA GLY A 138 -11.69 4.99 1.32
C GLY A 138 -12.68 6.12 1.52
N GLY A 139 -12.31 7.07 2.38
CA GLY A 139 -13.14 8.25 2.69
C GLY A 139 -13.03 9.35 1.65
N ARG A 140 -13.35 10.58 2.05
CA ARG A 140 -13.28 11.77 1.21
C ARG A 140 -11.92 12.43 1.32
N GLY A 141 -11.28 12.65 0.19
CA GLY A 141 -10.10 13.49 0.11
C GLY A 141 -10.44 14.99 0.27
N PRO A 142 -9.44 15.84 0.55
CA PRO A 142 -9.65 17.28 0.62
C PRO A 142 -10.22 17.83 -0.70
N GLY A 143 -11.43 18.43 -0.64
CA GLY A 143 -12.12 19.00 -1.80
C GLY A 143 -12.90 18.00 -2.64
N GLU A 144 -13.10 16.77 -2.16
CA GLU A 144 -13.94 15.77 -2.81
C GLU A 144 -15.37 15.78 -2.22
N ASP A 145 -16.37 15.76 -3.09
CA ASP A 145 -17.79 15.73 -2.69
C ASP A 145 -18.27 14.29 -2.37
N VAL A 146 -17.59 13.30 -2.95
CA VAL A 146 -17.92 11.88 -2.85
C VAL A 146 -16.74 11.10 -2.28
N SER A 147 -17.01 10.06 -1.45
CA SER A 147 -15.95 9.21 -0.93
C SER A 147 -15.35 8.30 -1.99
N GLU A 148 -14.08 7.91 -1.83
CA GLU A 148 -13.45 6.93 -2.71
C GLU A 148 -14.24 5.62 -2.73
N ALA A 149 -14.75 5.17 -1.58
CA ALA A 149 -15.55 3.95 -1.45
C ALA A 149 -16.84 3.99 -2.28
N GLU A 150 -17.51 5.14 -2.33
CA GLU A 150 -18.71 5.29 -3.15
C GLU A 150 -18.39 5.26 -4.65
N VAL A 151 -17.31 5.90 -5.09
CA VAL A 151 -16.84 5.83 -6.48
C VAL A 151 -16.45 4.40 -6.86
N MET A 152 -15.79 3.67 -5.94
CA MET A 152 -15.46 2.25 -6.13
C MET A 152 -16.73 1.41 -6.29
N ARG A 153 -17.75 1.62 -5.45
CA ARG A 153 -19.03 0.92 -5.53
C ARG A 153 -19.68 1.09 -6.89
N GLN A 154 -19.83 2.34 -7.33
CA GLN A 154 -20.45 2.65 -8.64
C GLN A 154 -19.70 1.97 -9.79
N TYR A 155 -18.37 1.97 -9.75
CA TYR A 155 -17.56 1.31 -10.77
C TYR A 155 -17.76 -0.22 -10.78
N LEU A 156 -17.77 -0.85 -9.61
CA LEU A 156 -17.94 -2.30 -9.48
C LEU A 156 -19.34 -2.75 -9.89
N GLU A 157 -20.39 -2.05 -9.44
CA GLU A 157 -21.78 -2.34 -9.82
C GLU A 157 -21.97 -2.18 -11.34
N TYR A 158 -21.43 -1.11 -11.93
CA TYR A 158 -21.49 -0.89 -13.38
C TYR A 158 -20.82 -2.03 -14.17
N ASN A 159 -19.79 -2.67 -13.61
CA ASN A 159 -19.07 -3.80 -14.21
C ASN A 159 -19.59 -5.16 -13.74
N GLY A 160 -20.78 -5.21 -13.15
CA GLY A 160 -21.51 -6.47 -12.90
C GLY A 160 -21.20 -7.16 -11.58
N VAL A 161 -20.53 -6.52 -10.64
CA VAL A 161 -20.39 -7.03 -9.27
C VAL A 161 -21.72 -6.80 -8.54
N ARG A 162 -22.22 -7.82 -7.86
CA ARG A 162 -23.53 -7.76 -7.17
C ARG A 162 -23.47 -6.83 -5.96
N PRO A 163 -24.46 -5.95 -5.76
CA PRO A 163 -24.50 -5.04 -4.61
C PRO A 163 -24.40 -5.75 -3.25
N GLU A 164 -24.93 -6.97 -3.16
CA GLU A 164 -24.90 -7.78 -1.93
C GLU A 164 -23.48 -8.25 -1.55
N GLN A 165 -22.56 -8.24 -2.51
CA GLN A 165 -21.14 -8.53 -2.26
C GLN A 165 -20.34 -7.31 -1.78
N LEU A 166 -20.95 -6.11 -1.73
CA LEU A 166 -20.25 -4.85 -1.48
C LEU A 166 -20.61 -4.27 -0.11
N LEU A 167 -19.60 -4.04 0.71
CA LEU A 167 -19.72 -3.24 1.93
C LEU A 167 -18.89 -1.96 1.77
N ILE A 168 -19.36 -0.85 2.36
CA ILE A 168 -18.75 0.46 2.23
C ILE A 168 -18.15 0.89 3.58
N GLU A 169 -16.93 1.34 3.52
CA GLU A 169 -16.24 2.10 4.56
C GLU A 169 -15.79 3.45 3.92
N ASP A 170 -16.42 4.54 4.29
CA ASP A 170 -16.29 5.85 3.63
C ASP A 170 -15.72 6.97 4.52
N ARG A 171 -15.11 6.63 5.66
CA ARG A 171 -14.63 7.60 6.67
C ARG A 171 -13.12 7.72 6.74
N SER A 172 -12.41 6.71 6.29
CA SER A 172 -10.95 6.61 6.41
C SER A 172 -10.21 7.62 5.53
N VAL A 173 -9.11 8.18 6.05
CA VAL A 173 -8.22 9.09 5.32
C VAL A 173 -6.76 8.60 5.29
N SER A 174 -6.50 7.41 5.80
CA SER A 174 -5.18 6.78 5.82
C SER A 174 -5.28 5.26 5.71
N THR A 175 -4.18 4.59 5.31
CA THR A 175 -4.16 3.11 5.23
C THR A 175 -4.49 2.45 6.56
N VAL A 176 -4.05 3.03 7.67
CA VAL A 176 -4.33 2.52 9.02
C VAL A 176 -5.82 2.60 9.31
N GLU A 177 -6.46 3.72 9.02
CA GLU A 177 -7.90 3.91 9.20
C GLU A 177 -8.70 3.03 8.24
N ASN A 178 -8.25 2.87 6.98
CA ASN A 178 -8.87 1.93 6.04
C ASN A 178 -9.00 0.53 6.67
N ILE A 179 -7.93 0.01 7.23
CA ILE A 179 -7.92 -1.31 7.85
C ILE A 179 -8.75 -1.33 9.14
N ALA A 180 -8.57 -0.33 10.02
CA ALA A 180 -9.25 -0.27 11.30
C ALA A 180 -10.78 -0.14 11.14
N TYR A 181 -11.24 0.72 10.25
CA TYR A 181 -12.67 0.94 10.02
C TYR A 181 -13.29 -0.20 9.20
N SER A 182 -12.56 -0.80 8.26
CA SER A 182 -13.00 -2.02 7.58
C SER A 182 -13.25 -3.16 8.57
N LYS A 183 -12.41 -3.28 9.62
CA LYS A 183 -12.64 -4.28 10.67
C LYS A 183 -13.98 -4.06 11.36
N VAL A 184 -14.33 -2.83 11.70
CA VAL A 184 -15.61 -2.50 12.32
C VAL A 184 -16.77 -2.88 11.40
N VAL A 185 -16.69 -2.53 10.10
CA VAL A 185 -17.71 -2.85 9.09
C VAL A 185 -17.90 -4.37 8.98
N ILE A 186 -16.80 -5.13 8.93
CA ILE A 186 -16.82 -6.60 8.88
C ILE A 186 -17.49 -7.18 10.14
N GLU A 187 -17.13 -6.70 11.32
CA GLU A 187 -17.70 -7.17 12.59
C GLU A 187 -19.20 -6.85 12.69
N GLU A 188 -19.64 -5.68 12.25
CA GLU A 188 -21.06 -5.30 12.20
C GLU A 188 -21.85 -6.18 11.21
N HIS A 189 -21.30 -6.47 10.05
CA HIS A 189 -21.92 -7.37 9.06
C HIS A 189 -22.11 -8.77 9.64
N ARG A 190 -21.06 -9.37 10.21
CA ARG A 190 -21.14 -10.69 10.85
C ARG A 190 -22.14 -10.75 11.99
N ASN A 191 -22.24 -9.70 12.79
CA ASN A 191 -23.18 -9.65 13.90
C ASN A 191 -24.63 -9.55 13.42
N ARG A 192 -24.91 -8.95 12.27
CA ARG A 192 -26.24 -8.95 11.63
C ARG A 192 -26.61 -10.34 11.18
N ASP A 193 -25.73 -11.02 10.45
CA ASP A 193 -25.95 -12.39 9.97
C ASP A 193 -26.23 -13.37 11.13
N LYS A 194 -25.47 -13.27 12.22
CA LYS A 194 -25.67 -14.08 13.41
C LYS A 194 -27.07 -13.84 14.06
N LYS A 195 -27.50 -12.58 14.11
CA LYS A 195 -28.84 -12.25 14.67
C LYS A 195 -29.97 -12.75 13.80
N GLU A 196 -29.81 -12.80 12.49
CA GLU A 196 -30.80 -13.28 11.55
C GLU A 196 -30.91 -14.80 11.58
N LEU A 197 -29.83 -15.53 11.80
CA LEU A 197 -29.79 -17.00 11.93
C LEU A 197 -30.41 -17.52 13.24
N VAL A 198 -30.30 -16.78 14.35
CA VAL A 198 -30.80 -17.21 15.69
C VAL A 198 -32.31 -17.43 15.77
N PRO A 199 -33.21 -16.66 15.12
CA PRO A 199 -34.65 -16.91 15.18
C PRO A 199 -35.10 -18.19 14.48
N LEU A 200 -34.39 -18.63 13.44
CA LEU A 200 -34.76 -19.83 12.67
C LEU A 200 -34.40 -21.12 13.44
N THR A 201 -33.28 -21.13 14.15
CA THR A 201 -32.81 -22.28 14.93
C THR A 201 -33.60 -22.48 16.25
N ARG A 202 -34.16 -21.43 16.87
CA ARG A 202 -34.96 -21.53 18.08
C ARG A 202 -36.30 -22.23 17.89
N ARG A 203 -36.78 -22.38 16.67
CA ARG A 203 -38.12 -23.04 16.39
C ARG A 203 -38.04 -24.55 16.21
N THR A 204 -36.86 -25.16 16.11
CA THR A 204 -36.75 -26.56 15.67
C THR A 204 -36.04 -27.53 16.61
N THR A 205 -35.37 -27.10 17.68
CA THR A 205 -34.71 -28.07 18.59
C THR A 205 -34.65 -27.59 20.03
N SER A 206 -35.05 -28.50 20.96
CA SER A 206 -34.91 -28.39 22.41
C SER A 206 -33.48 -28.66 22.93
N VAL A 207 -32.49 -28.71 22.08
CA VAL A 207 -31.09 -28.93 22.45
C VAL A 207 -30.39 -27.58 22.46
N PRO A 208 -29.61 -27.20 23.50
CA PRO A 208 -28.79 -26.00 23.48
C PRO A 208 -27.79 -26.12 22.31
N TYR A 209 -28.00 -25.36 21.23
CA TYR A 209 -27.05 -25.26 20.13
C TYR A 209 -25.79 -24.58 20.70
N ALA A 210 -24.76 -25.37 20.93
CA ALA A 210 -23.44 -24.82 21.19
C ALA A 210 -23.02 -24.06 19.94
N ILE A 211 -22.99 -22.72 20.04
CA ILE A 211 -22.42 -21.88 18.98
C ILE A 211 -21.00 -22.41 18.76
N ALA A 212 -20.73 -23.01 17.59
CA ALA A 212 -19.39 -23.45 17.22
C ALA A 212 -18.46 -22.27 17.38
N PRO A 213 -17.24 -22.47 17.93
CA PRO A 213 -16.28 -21.39 18.01
C PRO A 213 -16.12 -20.76 16.63
N ASP A 214 -16.16 -19.43 16.57
CA ASP A 214 -16.04 -18.69 15.31
C ASP A 214 -14.78 -19.15 14.57
N LYS A 215 -14.95 -19.68 13.38
CA LYS A 215 -13.83 -19.98 12.48
C LYS A 215 -13.01 -18.68 12.30
N PRO A 216 -11.68 -18.73 12.44
CA PRO A 216 -10.84 -17.57 12.15
C PRO A 216 -11.14 -17.06 10.74
N LEU A 217 -11.36 -15.74 10.62
CA LEU A 217 -11.65 -15.13 9.32
C LEU A 217 -10.43 -15.21 8.42
N GLU A 218 -10.65 -15.53 7.15
CA GLU A 218 -9.69 -15.41 6.09
C GLU A 218 -9.92 -14.10 5.33
N ILE A 219 -9.02 -13.14 5.50
CA ILE A 219 -9.17 -11.77 4.99
C ILE A 219 -8.19 -11.51 3.85
N GLY A 220 -8.70 -11.05 2.72
CA GLY A 220 -7.89 -10.49 1.65
C GLY A 220 -7.66 -8.99 1.83
N VAL A 221 -6.48 -8.49 1.47
CA VAL A 221 -6.23 -7.05 1.27
C VAL A 221 -5.84 -6.85 -0.18
N LEU A 222 -6.71 -6.18 -0.95
CA LEU A 222 -6.51 -5.88 -2.35
C LEU A 222 -5.98 -4.46 -2.52
N THR A 223 -4.78 -4.34 -3.05
CA THR A 223 -4.14 -3.05 -3.34
C THR A 223 -3.06 -3.21 -4.42
N SER A 224 -2.37 -2.11 -4.75
CA SER A 224 -1.26 -2.17 -5.72
C SER A 224 -0.09 -3.01 -5.20
N ASN A 225 0.60 -3.71 -6.10
CA ASN A 225 1.67 -4.66 -5.77
C ASN A 225 2.73 -4.10 -4.82
N PHE A 226 3.24 -2.88 -5.03
CA PHE A 226 4.22 -2.26 -4.14
C PHE A 226 3.69 -2.01 -2.71
N HIS A 227 2.37 -1.95 -2.52
CA HIS A 227 1.73 -1.59 -1.25
C HIS A 227 1.30 -2.81 -0.40
N ILE A 228 1.27 -4.01 -0.98
CA ILE A 228 0.77 -5.24 -0.31
C ILE A 228 1.50 -5.51 1.00
N TYR A 229 2.84 -5.42 1.02
CA TYR A 229 3.62 -5.72 2.21
C TYR A 229 3.17 -4.89 3.42
N ARG A 230 3.08 -3.56 3.27
CA ARG A 230 2.67 -2.67 4.35
C ARG A 230 1.20 -2.86 4.73
N ALA A 231 0.32 -3.00 3.76
CA ALA A 231 -1.11 -3.19 4.01
C ALA A 231 -1.40 -4.47 4.81
N ARG A 232 -0.71 -5.57 4.50
CA ARG A 232 -0.81 -6.83 5.26
C ARG A 232 -0.33 -6.67 6.69
N LEU A 233 0.88 -6.13 6.91
CA LEU A 233 1.41 -5.92 8.25
C LEU A 233 0.52 -4.98 9.09
N THR A 234 -0.07 -3.96 8.46
CA THR A 234 -1.05 -3.10 9.13
C THR A 234 -2.29 -3.92 9.53
N ALA A 235 -2.80 -4.77 8.64
CA ALA A 235 -3.97 -5.60 8.95
C ALA A 235 -3.69 -6.61 10.07
N GLU A 236 -2.55 -7.27 10.06
CA GLU A 236 -2.10 -8.19 11.13
C GLU A 236 -1.98 -7.43 12.47
N LYS A 237 -1.37 -6.24 12.47
CA LYS A 237 -1.26 -5.39 13.67
C LYS A 237 -2.62 -4.98 14.24
N TRP A 238 -3.60 -4.73 13.38
CA TRP A 238 -4.95 -4.35 13.78
C TRP A 238 -5.87 -5.55 14.09
N GLY A 239 -5.27 -6.75 14.20
CA GLY A 239 -5.90 -7.93 14.76
C GLY A 239 -6.74 -8.74 13.77
N PHE A 240 -6.25 -8.85 12.54
CA PHE A 240 -6.65 -9.89 11.61
C PHE A 240 -5.60 -11.00 11.63
N ASP A 241 -6.00 -12.25 11.92
CA ASP A 241 -5.08 -13.37 12.11
C ASP A 241 -4.60 -13.98 10.78
N ASN A 242 -5.46 -14.08 9.77
CA ASN A 242 -5.17 -14.68 8.47
C ASN A 242 -5.34 -13.66 7.35
N VAL A 243 -4.26 -12.97 7.01
CA VAL A 243 -4.27 -11.89 6.00
C VAL A 243 -3.54 -12.33 4.72
N TYR A 244 -4.26 -12.26 3.61
CA TYR A 244 -3.76 -12.59 2.27
C TYR A 244 -3.70 -11.33 1.41
N GLY A 245 -2.59 -11.16 0.68
CA GLY A 245 -2.44 -10.03 -0.25
C GLY A 245 -2.99 -10.37 -1.64
N ILE A 246 -3.86 -9.54 -2.19
CA ILE A 246 -4.32 -9.62 -3.58
C ILE A 246 -3.74 -8.44 -4.32
N SER A 247 -2.83 -8.73 -5.25
CA SER A 247 -2.00 -7.71 -5.90
C SER A 247 -2.64 -7.22 -7.20
N ALA A 248 -2.86 -5.91 -7.31
CA ALA A 248 -3.15 -5.24 -8.57
C ALA A 248 -1.86 -4.64 -9.16
N ASP A 249 -1.72 -4.68 -10.48
CA ASP A 249 -0.56 -4.16 -11.18
C ASP A 249 -0.39 -2.66 -11.01
N SER A 250 0.86 -2.21 -10.92
CA SER A 250 1.19 -0.80 -10.89
C SER A 250 1.54 -0.26 -12.26
N ASP A 251 1.64 1.08 -12.35
CA ASP A 251 2.17 1.73 -13.54
C ASP A 251 3.69 1.48 -13.66
N PRO A 252 4.18 0.89 -14.77
CA PRO A 252 5.57 0.52 -14.91
C PRO A 252 6.53 1.73 -14.90
N VAL A 253 6.10 2.91 -15.39
CA VAL A 253 6.93 4.12 -15.40
C VAL A 253 7.14 4.65 -13.97
N LEU A 254 6.11 4.57 -13.14
CA LEU A 254 6.15 5.07 -11.77
C LEU A 254 6.58 4.01 -10.75
N PHE A 255 6.71 2.76 -11.14
CA PHE A 255 6.89 1.64 -10.20
C PHE A 255 8.09 1.83 -9.25
N ILE A 256 9.26 2.20 -9.78
CA ILE A 256 10.47 2.44 -8.97
C ILE A 256 10.23 3.59 -7.98
N HIS A 257 9.63 4.69 -8.45
CA HIS A 257 9.28 5.82 -7.59
C HIS A 257 8.30 5.40 -6.47
N LEU A 258 7.28 4.63 -6.81
CA LEU A 258 6.28 4.13 -5.85
C LEU A 258 6.92 3.19 -4.82
N CYS A 259 7.86 2.33 -5.22
CA CYS A 259 8.60 1.47 -4.29
C CYS A 259 9.47 2.29 -3.31
N VAL A 260 10.19 3.32 -3.80
CA VAL A 260 10.99 4.19 -2.92
C VAL A 260 10.10 4.97 -1.94
N ARG A 261 8.96 5.48 -2.39
CA ARG A 261 7.96 6.12 -1.54
C ARG A 261 7.41 5.15 -0.49
N GLU A 262 7.16 3.93 -0.88
CA GLU A 262 6.65 2.90 0.01
C GLU A 262 7.66 2.52 1.09
N CYS A 263 8.96 2.43 0.75
CA CYS A 263 10.02 2.24 1.74
C CYS A 263 10.00 3.34 2.82
N ALA A 264 9.84 4.60 2.43
CA ALA A 264 9.71 5.72 3.37
C ALA A 264 8.44 5.60 4.23
N SER A 265 7.32 5.16 3.65
CA SER A 265 6.06 4.94 4.36
C SER A 265 6.18 3.80 5.39
N ILE A 266 6.88 2.70 5.05
CA ILE A 266 7.16 1.58 5.96
C ILE A 266 7.96 2.08 7.17
N VAL A 267 9.04 2.83 6.94
CA VAL A 267 9.84 3.40 8.04
C VAL A 267 8.99 4.29 8.94
N LYS A 268 8.21 5.19 8.34
CA LYS A 268 7.29 6.07 9.08
C LYS A 268 6.31 5.25 9.94
N ASP A 269 5.62 4.27 9.35
CA ASP A 269 4.57 3.52 10.03
C ASP A 269 5.15 2.62 11.13
N ARG A 270 6.38 2.09 10.96
CA ARG A 270 7.12 1.40 12.02
C ARG A 270 7.43 2.32 13.20
N LEU A 271 7.94 3.52 12.93
CA LEU A 271 8.28 4.50 13.98
C LEU A 271 7.05 4.99 14.73
N MET A 272 5.90 5.04 14.06
CA MET A 272 4.61 5.44 14.68
C MET A 272 3.87 4.27 15.35
N GLY A 273 4.40 3.05 15.29
CA GLY A 273 3.76 1.87 15.87
C GLY A 273 2.48 1.40 15.14
N ASN A 274 2.36 1.72 13.85
CA ASN A 274 1.18 1.38 13.04
C ASN A 274 1.27 -0.03 12.41
N MET A 275 2.45 -0.64 12.47
CA MET A 275 2.72 -1.97 11.91
C MET A 275 3.84 -2.70 12.67
#